data_fd7ae10ff78d56e6026029f95601a86b
#
_entry.id   fd7ae10ff78d56e6026029f95601a86b
#
_cell.length_a   1.000
_cell.length_b   1.000
_cell.length_c   1.000
_cell.angle_alpha   90.00
_cell.angle_beta   90.00
_cell.angle_gamma   90.00
#
_symmetry.space_group_name_H-M   'P 1'
#
loop_
_entity.id
_entity.type
_entity.pdbx_description
1 polymer ?
#
loop_
_entity_poly.entity_id
_entity_poly.type
_entity_poly.pdbx_seq_one_letter_code
_entity_poly.pdbx_strand_id
1 'polypeptide(L)'
;MSNKLLEDSKTGFTAEGRANILRKALDLYAICEYRVIWLGTPQSMDSLYFELPKQGVEVRVWPGRFPTEAEEAFYGETLAPWVKEKLRLDPSLRAGGGIDGSRGQVTCPEFRKEDFHQSQELTMGKEWYELQYMLNATLTDAGRKPLNPRDLLVVPHGEDFPIALAPGLGPGYTYKHVSGGRTWELAVPASMEGPRAKPVIKAFIDPAAGGNTSKDRTAFAVIGLVKGNLVCLSYGSVPGGYEKETLHKLAKFLAPHKPAQVCIEKNMGFGAFKQVFQPILLEEAAKVGWNPGVDEVMVHGQKEVRIIETLGPVMGRRSLWITTRALQEESMYVEGLQAGDLATYSLFVQMASITRVKGCLRHDDALDALAGCVDLFREELAIDANIQSEKLRMRNILEMERALLKEDQEKYSHKPLGRGRRPRGHSR
;
A
#
# COMPACT_ATOMS: atom_id res chain seq x y z
N MET A 1 19.67 -33.05 -8.11
CA MET A 1 18.33 -32.93 -7.48
C MET A 1 17.84 -31.48 -7.35
N SER A 2 18.70 -30.48 -7.19
CA SER A 2 18.32 -29.08 -6.94
C SER A 2 17.58 -28.38 -8.09
N ASN A 3 17.96 -28.63 -9.36
CA ASN A 3 17.36 -27.92 -10.50
C ASN A 3 15.91 -28.28 -10.80
N LYS A 4 15.49 -29.53 -10.54
CA LYS A 4 14.14 -29.98 -10.81
C LYS A 4 13.13 -29.49 -9.74
N LEU A 5 13.58 -29.31 -8.49
CA LEU A 5 12.78 -28.67 -7.43
C LEU A 5 12.60 -27.15 -7.69
N LEU A 6 13.58 -26.48 -8.30
CA LEU A 6 13.49 -25.08 -8.70
C LEU A 6 12.56 -24.86 -9.90
N GLU A 7 12.52 -25.78 -10.86
CA GLU A 7 11.56 -25.74 -11.97
C GLU A 7 10.13 -25.99 -11.50
N ASP A 8 9.92 -26.94 -10.57
CA ASP A 8 8.62 -27.22 -9.96
C ASP A 8 8.15 -26.06 -9.07
N SER A 9 9.04 -25.26 -8.48
CA SER A 9 8.67 -24.05 -7.73
C SER A 9 8.07 -22.96 -8.63
N LYS A 10 8.46 -22.88 -9.90
CA LYS A 10 7.86 -21.95 -10.87
C LYS A 10 6.44 -22.36 -11.27
N THR A 11 6.08 -23.63 -11.17
CA THR A 11 4.72 -24.15 -11.42
C THR A 11 3.87 -24.21 -10.14
N GLY A 12 4.42 -23.85 -8.99
CA GLY A 12 3.76 -23.88 -7.68
C GLY A 12 2.55 -22.94 -7.53
N PHE A 13 2.28 -22.10 -8.53
CA PHE A 13 1.07 -21.27 -8.59
C PHE A 13 -0.18 -22.02 -9.00
N THR A 14 -0.06 -23.21 -9.60
CA THR A 14 -1.20 -24.06 -9.95
C THR A 14 -1.49 -25.10 -8.86
N ALA A 15 -2.76 -25.51 -8.72
CA ALA A 15 -3.14 -26.58 -7.77
C ALA A 15 -2.38 -27.89 -8.04
N GLU A 16 -2.16 -28.21 -9.31
CA GLU A 16 -1.41 -29.39 -9.74
C GLU A 16 0.08 -29.29 -9.40
N GLY A 17 0.69 -28.11 -9.60
CA GLY A 17 2.09 -27.85 -9.22
C GLY A 17 2.29 -28.02 -7.72
N ARG A 18 1.38 -27.48 -6.88
CA ARG A 18 1.42 -27.66 -5.43
C ARG A 18 1.29 -29.13 -5.00
N ALA A 19 0.34 -29.87 -5.60
CA ALA A 19 0.17 -31.30 -5.33
C ALA A 19 1.40 -32.13 -5.71
N ASN A 20 2.08 -31.78 -6.82
CA ASN A 20 3.30 -32.45 -7.26
C ASN A 20 4.48 -32.18 -6.30
N ILE A 21 4.63 -30.92 -5.82
CA ILE A 21 5.67 -30.58 -4.84
C ILE A 21 5.43 -31.36 -3.54
N LEU A 22 4.19 -31.37 -3.05
CA LEU A 22 3.82 -32.09 -1.83
C LEU A 22 4.08 -33.59 -1.95
N ARG A 23 3.66 -34.23 -3.06
CA ARG A 23 3.90 -35.65 -3.31
C ARG A 23 5.39 -35.99 -3.32
N LYS A 24 6.22 -35.22 -4.03
CA LYS A 24 7.67 -35.42 -4.05
C LYS A 24 8.31 -35.27 -2.68
N ALA A 25 7.78 -34.36 -1.86
CA ALA A 25 8.25 -34.18 -0.50
C ALA A 25 7.93 -35.36 0.40
N LEU A 26 6.71 -35.88 0.30
CA LEU A 26 6.28 -37.06 1.05
C LEU A 26 7.02 -38.33 0.58
N ASP A 27 7.30 -38.45 -0.72
CA ASP A 27 8.11 -39.53 -1.29
C ASP A 27 9.54 -39.47 -0.74
N LEU A 28 10.16 -38.28 -0.65
CA LEU A 28 11.47 -38.09 -0.05
C LEU A 28 11.47 -38.44 1.45
N TYR A 29 10.43 -38.06 2.17
CA TYR A 29 10.27 -38.40 3.59
C TYR A 29 10.14 -39.91 3.80
N ALA A 30 9.39 -40.61 2.95
CA ALA A 30 9.21 -42.04 3.02
C ALA A 30 10.48 -42.85 2.70
N ILE A 31 11.37 -42.30 1.89
CA ILE A 31 12.64 -42.95 1.47
C ILE A 31 13.80 -42.64 2.44
N CYS A 32 13.77 -41.50 3.11
CA CYS A 32 14.86 -41.04 3.96
C CYS A 32 14.55 -41.27 5.43
N GLU A 33 15.42 -41.97 6.14
CA GLU A 33 15.43 -42.05 7.61
C GLU A 33 15.80 -40.72 8.28
N TYR A 34 15.87 -39.63 7.52
CA TYR A 34 16.34 -38.31 7.94
C TYR A 34 15.19 -37.34 8.17
N ARG A 35 15.45 -36.33 9.01
CA ARG A 35 14.53 -35.24 9.26
C ARG A 35 14.50 -34.27 8.05
N VAL A 36 13.33 -34.00 7.50
CA VAL A 36 13.13 -33.01 6.45
C VAL A 36 12.68 -31.70 7.08
N ILE A 37 13.36 -30.59 6.79
CA ILE A 37 13.00 -29.25 7.24
C ILE A 37 12.65 -28.41 6.02
N TRP A 38 11.45 -27.82 6.06
CA TRP A 38 10.95 -26.90 5.05
C TRP A 38 10.98 -25.48 5.60
N LEU A 39 11.61 -24.58 4.88
CA LEU A 39 11.67 -23.17 5.23
C LEU A 39 11.02 -22.36 4.11
N GLY A 40 10.17 -21.40 4.47
CA GLY A 40 9.59 -20.47 3.51
C GLY A 40 8.55 -19.56 4.12
N THR A 41 8.08 -18.63 3.30
CA THR A 41 7.03 -17.67 3.62
C THR A 41 5.80 -17.99 2.79
N PRO A 42 4.61 -18.22 3.39
CA PRO A 42 3.37 -18.43 2.65
C PRO A 42 3.04 -17.15 1.88
N GLN A 43 2.75 -17.25 0.59
CA GLN A 43 2.39 -16.10 -0.25
C GLN A 43 0.86 -15.95 -0.44
N SER A 44 0.09 -16.97 -0.08
CA SER A 44 -1.37 -17.01 -0.14
C SER A 44 -1.91 -18.07 0.78
N MET A 45 -3.20 -18.05 1.10
CA MET A 45 -3.90 -19.12 1.86
C MET A 45 -3.90 -20.46 1.11
N ASP A 46 -3.75 -20.46 -0.21
CA ASP A 46 -3.57 -21.67 -1.02
C ASP A 46 -2.13 -22.18 -1.01
N SER A 47 -1.24 -21.58 -0.22
CA SER A 47 0.16 -22.00 -0.14
C SER A 47 0.28 -23.42 0.42
N LEU A 48 1.28 -24.14 -0.09
CA LEU A 48 1.64 -25.47 0.41
C LEU A 48 1.82 -25.51 1.93
N TYR A 49 2.28 -24.43 2.54
CA TYR A 49 2.49 -24.34 3.99
C TYR A 49 1.23 -24.51 4.83
N PHE A 50 0.04 -24.23 4.27
CA PHE A 50 -1.25 -24.49 4.94
C PHE A 50 -1.80 -25.90 4.69
N GLU A 51 -1.26 -26.62 3.69
CA GLU A 51 -1.60 -28.01 3.43
C GLU A 51 -0.73 -28.99 4.23
N LEU A 52 0.52 -28.62 4.53
CA LEU A 52 1.47 -29.45 5.26
C LEU A 52 0.95 -29.94 6.64
N PRO A 53 0.30 -29.12 7.48
CA PRO A 53 -0.28 -29.58 8.74
C PRO A 53 -1.34 -30.66 8.57
N LYS A 54 -2.15 -30.58 7.51
CA LYS A 54 -3.19 -31.57 7.18
C LYS A 54 -2.59 -32.94 6.83
N GLN A 55 -1.31 -32.96 6.45
CA GLN A 55 -0.55 -34.19 6.16
C GLN A 55 0.30 -34.66 7.34
N GLY A 56 0.08 -34.11 8.53
CA GLY A 56 0.80 -34.51 9.74
C GLY A 56 2.20 -33.90 9.89
N VAL A 57 2.55 -32.94 9.05
CA VAL A 57 3.82 -32.20 9.17
C VAL A 57 3.73 -31.18 10.31
N GLU A 58 4.67 -31.20 11.23
CA GLU A 58 4.76 -30.19 12.28
C GLU A 58 5.14 -28.83 11.68
N VAL A 59 4.29 -27.83 11.85
CA VAL A 59 4.53 -26.46 11.38
C VAL A 59 4.80 -25.55 12.56
N ARG A 60 5.82 -24.70 12.44
CA ARG A 60 6.19 -23.70 13.45
C ARG A 60 6.32 -22.35 12.78
N VAL A 61 5.39 -21.45 13.07
CA VAL A 61 5.37 -20.07 12.56
C VAL A 61 6.13 -19.17 13.53
N TRP A 62 7.12 -18.44 13.01
CA TRP A 62 7.95 -17.46 13.73
C TRP A 62 7.70 -16.07 13.15
N PRO A 63 6.69 -15.33 13.63
CA PRO A 63 6.44 -13.98 13.15
C PRO A 63 7.56 -13.03 13.60
N GLY A 64 7.81 -11.98 12.81
CA GLY A 64 8.83 -10.99 13.10
C GLY A 64 8.54 -10.12 14.34
N ARG A 65 7.28 -10.07 14.75
CA ARG A 65 6.81 -9.44 16.00
C ARG A 65 6.03 -10.44 16.83
N PHE A 66 6.03 -10.27 18.14
CA PHE A 66 5.09 -10.99 19.00
C PHE A 66 3.66 -10.67 18.56
N PRO A 67 2.81 -11.68 18.35
CA PRO A 67 1.44 -11.44 17.90
C PRO A 67 0.57 -10.80 19.00
N THR A 68 -0.36 -9.96 18.59
CA THR A 68 -1.50 -9.54 19.41
C THR A 68 -2.42 -10.73 19.69
N GLU A 69 -3.41 -10.60 20.58
CA GLU A 69 -4.35 -11.69 20.88
C GLU A 69 -5.13 -12.14 19.63
N ALA A 70 -5.53 -11.20 18.77
CA ALA A 70 -6.24 -11.51 17.54
C ALA A 70 -5.36 -12.27 16.55
N GLU A 71 -4.09 -11.88 16.42
CA GLU A 71 -3.12 -12.54 15.55
C GLU A 71 -2.70 -13.92 16.12
N GLU A 72 -2.59 -14.07 17.44
CA GLU A 72 -2.31 -15.35 18.09
C GLU A 72 -3.41 -16.36 17.79
N ALA A 73 -4.68 -15.95 17.83
CA ALA A 73 -5.81 -16.78 17.47
C ALA A 73 -5.73 -17.29 16.03
N PHE A 74 -5.20 -16.47 15.11
CA PHE A 74 -4.98 -16.87 13.73
C PHE A 74 -3.91 -17.96 13.59
N TYR A 75 -2.76 -17.82 14.24
CA TYR A 75 -1.69 -18.82 14.18
C TYR A 75 -2.07 -20.12 14.91
N GLY A 76 -2.88 -20.05 15.95
CA GLY A 76 -3.34 -21.20 16.70
C GLY A 76 -2.20 -22.11 17.15
N GLU A 77 -2.32 -23.43 16.84
CA GLU A 77 -1.31 -24.42 17.21
C GLU A 77 0.00 -24.31 16.43
N THR A 78 0.00 -23.64 15.27
CA THR A 78 1.20 -23.52 14.44
C THR A 78 2.18 -22.45 14.96
N LEU A 79 1.76 -21.56 15.86
CA LEU A 79 2.66 -20.57 16.48
C LEU A 79 3.79 -21.29 17.20
N ALA A 80 5.03 -20.87 16.95
CA ALA A 80 6.22 -21.50 17.52
C ALA A 80 6.13 -21.59 19.06
N PRO A 81 6.43 -22.75 19.68
CA PRO A 81 6.33 -22.94 21.13
C PRO A 81 7.11 -21.91 21.96
N TRP A 82 8.25 -21.48 21.46
CA TRP A 82 9.04 -20.46 22.10
C TRP A 82 8.32 -19.10 22.16
N VAL A 83 7.62 -18.72 21.07
CA VAL A 83 6.83 -17.46 21.03
C VAL A 83 5.66 -17.53 22.01
N LYS A 84 4.93 -18.66 22.04
CA LYS A 84 3.86 -18.93 23.01
C LYS A 84 4.35 -18.80 24.46
N GLU A 85 5.48 -19.42 24.76
CA GLU A 85 6.06 -19.37 26.11
C GLU A 85 6.50 -17.96 26.53
N LYS A 86 7.12 -17.20 25.62
CA LYS A 86 7.49 -15.81 25.88
C LYS A 86 6.26 -14.95 26.19
N LEU A 87 5.19 -15.08 25.39
CA LEU A 87 3.94 -14.35 25.61
C LEU A 87 3.21 -14.77 26.90
N ARG A 88 3.35 -16.03 27.32
CA ARG A 88 2.82 -16.52 28.59
C ARG A 88 3.55 -15.92 29.79
N LEU A 89 4.89 -15.78 29.69
CA LEU A 89 5.72 -15.20 30.74
C LEU A 89 5.60 -13.68 30.82
N ASP A 90 5.49 -13.02 29.66
CA ASP A 90 5.37 -11.58 29.55
C ASP A 90 4.32 -11.17 28.50
N PRO A 91 3.06 -11.00 28.93
CA PRO A 91 1.99 -10.56 28.04
C PRO A 91 2.18 -9.15 27.46
N SER A 92 3.05 -8.31 28.06
CA SER A 92 3.31 -6.95 27.58
C SER A 92 4.01 -6.92 26.22
N LEU A 93 4.64 -8.03 25.82
CA LEU A 93 5.26 -8.20 24.50
C LEU A 93 4.28 -8.07 23.33
N ARG A 94 2.96 -8.17 23.59
CA ARG A 94 1.90 -7.99 22.59
C ARG A 94 1.72 -6.55 22.09
N ALA A 95 2.35 -5.59 22.76
CA ALA A 95 2.24 -4.17 22.43
C ALA A 95 3.58 -3.45 22.61
N GLY A 96 3.63 -2.18 22.24
CA GLY A 96 4.83 -1.35 22.36
C GLY A 96 5.75 -1.37 21.14
N GLY A 97 5.41 -2.14 20.09
CA GLY A 97 6.09 -2.13 18.79
C GLY A 97 5.27 -1.45 17.70
N GLY A 98 5.86 -1.35 16.51
CA GLY A 98 5.25 -0.67 15.36
C GLY A 98 5.42 0.86 15.43
N ILE A 99 4.91 1.54 14.42
CA ILE A 99 5.05 3.00 14.28
C ILE A 99 4.26 3.74 15.37
N ASP A 100 3.14 3.20 15.78
CA ASP A 100 2.18 3.79 16.72
C ASP A 100 2.17 3.09 18.09
N GLY A 101 3.03 2.08 18.31
CA GLY A 101 3.08 1.30 19.54
C GLY A 101 1.95 0.26 19.70
N SER A 102 1.06 0.12 18.72
CA SER A 102 -0.09 -0.80 18.79
C SER A 102 0.26 -2.25 18.46
N ARG A 103 1.44 -2.49 17.91
CA ARG A 103 1.93 -3.82 17.53
C ARG A 103 2.76 -4.45 18.63
N GLY A 104 2.92 -5.75 18.56
CA GLY A 104 3.84 -6.45 19.44
C GLY A 104 5.30 -6.06 19.20
N GLN A 105 6.11 -6.26 20.21
CA GLN A 105 7.56 -6.06 20.14
C GLN A 105 8.21 -7.04 19.18
N VAL A 106 9.42 -6.73 18.71
CA VAL A 106 10.17 -7.59 17.78
C VAL A 106 10.56 -8.91 18.47
N THR A 107 10.34 -10.03 17.78
CA THR A 107 10.63 -11.38 18.33
C THR A 107 12.12 -11.67 18.41
N CYS A 108 12.95 -11.12 17.52
CA CYS A 108 14.40 -11.36 17.46
C CYS A 108 15.15 -10.04 17.25
N PRO A 109 15.24 -9.17 18.27
CA PRO A 109 15.87 -7.86 18.17
C PRO A 109 17.38 -7.93 17.95
N GLU A 110 18.02 -9.06 18.26
CA GLU A 110 19.44 -9.30 18.01
C GLU A 110 19.75 -9.39 16.51
N PHE A 111 18.79 -9.90 15.72
CA PHE A 111 18.93 -10.03 14.27
C PHE A 111 18.41 -8.81 13.54
N ARG A 112 17.18 -8.34 13.89
CA ARG A 112 16.54 -7.18 13.27
C ARG A 112 15.82 -6.38 14.34
N LYS A 113 16.23 -5.14 14.51
CA LYS A 113 15.70 -4.22 15.52
C LYS A 113 14.38 -3.60 15.10
N GLU A 114 13.77 -2.87 16.02
CA GLU A 114 12.50 -2.18 15.83
C GLU A 114 12.52 -1.20 14.64
N ASP A 115 13.61 -0.44 14.48
CA ASP A 115 13.81 0.52 13.38
C ASP A 115 13.75 -0.15 12.00
N PHE A 116 14.30 -1.37 11.89
CA PHE A 116 14.20 -2.15 10.66
C PHE A 116 12.73 -2.50 10.36
N HIS A 117 12.01 -3.04 11.34
CA HIS A 117 10.61 -3.43 11.14
C HIS A 117 9.71 -2.24 10.83
N GLN A 118 9.90 -1.11 11.51
CA GLN A 118 9.18 0.13 11.23
C GLN A 118 9.48 0.67 9.82
N SER A 119 10.74 0.60 9.38
CA SER A 119 11.13 0.97 8.02
C SER A 119 10.47 0.08 6.98
N GLN A 120 10.37 -1.23 7.23
CA GLN A 120 9.69 -2.15 6.31
C GLN A 120 8.17 -1.89 6.28
N GLU A 121 7.54 -1.62 7.42
CA GLU A 121 6.12 -1.25 7.48
C GLU A 121 5.83 0.02 6.67
N LEU A 122 6.71 1.03 6.75
CA LEU A 122 6.60 2.27 5.97
C LEU A 122 6.83 2.05 4.46
N THR A 123 7.79 1.21 4.10
CA THR A 123 8.21 1.04 2.70
C THR A 123 7.28 0.09 1.94
N MET A 124 6.93 -1.04 2.56
CA MET A 124 6.12 -2.08 1.91
C MET A 124 4.61 -1.86 2.05
N GLY A 125 4.19 -1.09 3.07
CA GLY A 125 2.82 -1.02 3.51
C GLY A 125 2.41 -2.21 4.39
N LYS A 126 1.29 -2.01 5.10
CA LYS A 126 0.81 -2.94 6.15
C LYS A 126 0.61 -4.37 5.63
N GLU A 127 -0.06 -4.53 4.50
CA GLU A 127 -0.42 -5.85 3.97
C GLU A 127 0.78 -6.70 3.61
N TRP A 128 1.76 -6.08 2.92
CA TRP A 128 3.00 -6.76 2.57
C TRP A 128 3.87 -7.07 3.79
N TYR A 129 3.86 -6.17 4.79
CA TYR A 129 4.54 -6.44 6.04
C TYR A 129 3.91 -7.62 6.79
N GLU A 130 2.57 -7.68 6.88
CA GLU A 130 1.84 -8.81 7.46
C GLU A 130 2.19 -10.12 6.75
N LEU A 131 2.20 -10.11 5.43
CA LEU A 131 2.53 -11.30 4.65
C LEU A 131 3.97 -11.76 4.87
N GLN A 132 4.95 -10.84 4.74
CA GLN A 132 6.36 -11.20 4.68
C GLN A 132 7.01 -11.37 6.05
N TYR A 133 6.60 -10.58 7.02
CA TYR A 133 7.19 -10.58 8.37
C TYR A 133 6.29 -11.17 9.43
N MET A 134 4.99 -10.97 9.34
CA MET A 134 4.06 -11.61 10.27
C MET A 134 3.61 -12.98 9.80
N LEU A 135 3.94 -13.38 8.56
CA LEU A 135 3.57 -14.66 7.95
C LEU A 135 2.05 -14.90 7.99
N ASN A 136 1.30 -13.81 8.00
CA ASN A 136 -0.15 -13.80 8.07
C ASN A 136 -0.74 -13.73 6.68
N ALA A 137 -1.10 -14.88 6.14
CA ALA A 137 -1.70 -14.97 4.80
C ALA A 137 -3.23 -14.80 4.78
N THR A 138 -3.90 -14.58 5.93
CA THR A 138 -5.36 -14.30 5.95
C THR A 138 -5.69 -12.96 5.32
N LEU A 139 -4.79 -12.01 5.43
CA LEU A 139 -4.90 -10.78 4.67
C LEU A 139 -4.79 -11.02 3.15
N THR A 140 -4.32 -12.19 2.71
CA THR A 140 -4.28 -12.59 1.31
C THR A 140 -5.57 -13.22 0.77
N ASP A 141 -6.58 -13.50 1.58
CA ASP A 141 -7.96 -13.66 1.06
C ASP A 141 -8.63 -12.30 0.81
N ALA A 142 -8.29 -11.27 1.58
CA ALA A 142 -8.27 -9.88 1.10
C ALA A 142 -7.23 -9.71 -0.03
N GLY A 143 -6.14 -10.41 -0.10
CA GLY A 143 -5.10 -10.50 -1.11
C GLY A 143 -5.49 -11.16 -2.44
N ARG A 144 -6.63 -11.83 -2.53
CA ARG A 144 -7.32 -12.05 -3.82
C ARG A 144 -7.88 -10.74 -4.36
N LYS A 145 -8.08 -9.73 -3.49
CA LYS A 145 -8.53 -8.38 -3.81
C LYS A 145 -7.64 -7.38 -3.07
N PRO A 146 -6.43 -7.14 -3.54
CA PRO A 146 -5.39 -6.43 -2.82
C PRO A 146 -5.64 -4.93 -2.65
N LEU A 147 -6.64 -4.38 -3.36
CA LEU A 147 -7.00 -2.98 -3.24
C LEU A 147 -8.37 -2.87 -2.57
N ASN A 148 -8.39 -2.29 -1.35
CA ASN A 148 -9.63 -2.08 -0.61
C ASN A 148 -10.03 -0.60 -0.67
N PRO A 149 -11.19 -0.25 -1.27
CA PRO A 149 -11.68 1.13 -1.29
C PRO A 149 -11.76 1.81 0.09
N ARG A 150 -11.93 1.06 1.18
CA ARG A 150 -11.94 1.59 2.56
C ARG A 150 -10.60 2.17 3.01
N ASP A 151 -9.52 1.89 2.30
CA ASP A 151 -8.19 2.45 2.59
C ASP A 151 -8.01 3.86 2.00
N LEU A 152 -8.93 4.32 1.15
CA LEU A 152 -8.99 5.70 0.70
C LEU A 152 -9.53 6.62 1.80
N LEU A 153 -8.87 7.78 1.96
CA LEU A 153 -9.34 8.85 2.84
C LEU A 153 -10.06 9.91 2.02
N VAL A 154 -11.32 10.17 2.37
CA VAL A 154 -12.11 11.22 1.71
C VAL A 154 -11.82 12.57 2.35
N VAL A 155 -11.41 13.54 1.52
CA VAL A 155 -11.10 14.90 1.95
C VAL A 155 -11.96 15.92 1.19
N PRO A 156 -12.29 17.08 1.78
CA PRO A 156 -12.93 18.17 1.05
C PRO A 156 -12.05 18.63 -0.11
N HIS A 157 -12.69 19.07 -1.19
CA HIS A 157 -11.97 19.71 -2.29
C HIS A 157 -11.44 21.09 -1.86
N GLY A 158 -10.23 21.44 -2.28
CA GLY A 158 -9.58 22.72 -1.94
C GLY A 158 -8.34 22.96 -2.76
N GLU A 159 -7.76 24.16 -2.61
CA GLU A 159 -6.48 24.53 -3.24
C GLU A 159 -5.25 24.05 -2.47
N ASP A 160 -5.43 23.78 -1.19
CA ASP A 160 -4.42 23.24 -0.30
C ASP A 160 -4.98 22.11 0.55
N PHE A 161 -4.09 21.27 1.07
CA PHE A 161 -4.44 20.10 1.86
C PHE A 161 -3.56 20.00 3.10
N PRO A 162 -4.05 19.38 4.20
CA PRO A 162 -3.21 19.07 5.35
C PRO A 162 -1.99 18.25 4.94
N ILE A 163 -0.85 18.48 5.58
CA ILE A 163 0.38 17.73 5.29
C ILE A 163 0.37 16.32 5.86
N ALA A 164 -0.51 16.04 6.83
CA ALA A 164 -0.71 14.73 7.41
C ALA A 164 -2.16 14.59 7.89
N LEU A 165 -2.73 13.40 7.73
CA LEU A 165 -4.05 13.04 8.20
C LEU A 165 -3.99 11.66 8.86
N ALA A 166 -4.72 11.50 9.96
CA ALA A 166 -5.01 10.21 10.55
C ALA A 166 -6.46 9.82 10.25
N PRO A 167 -6.73 8.55 9.90
CA PRO A 167 -8.10 8.08 9.72
C PRO A 167 -8.86 8.17 11.04
N GLY A 168 -10.13 8.59 10.97
CA GLY A 168 -11.02 8.51 12.10
C GLY A 168 -11.40 7.05 12.41
N LEU A 169 -11.68 6.77 13.67
CA LEU A 169 -12.07 5.45 14.16
C LEU A 169 -13.55 5.44 14.54
N GLY A 170 -14.25 4.40 14.10
CA GLY A 170 -15.66 4.17 14.43
C GLY A 170 -16.66 4.65 13.38
N PRO A 171 -17.97 4.42 13.62
CA PRO A 171 -19.03 4.59 12.61
C PRO A 171 -19.23 6.04 12.13
N GLY A 172 -18.86 7.04 12.97
CA GLY A 172 -18.96 8.47 12.63
C GLY A 172 -17.93 8.95 11.60
N TYR A 173 -16.93 8.14 11.30
CA TYR A 173 -15.83 8.49 10.39
C TYR A 173 -15.91 7.74 9.06
N THR A 174 -17.13 7.64 8.54
CA THR A 174 -17.41 6.94 7.29
C THR A 174 -18.13 7.85 6.31
N TYR A 175 -17.63 7.93 5.08
CA TYR A 175 -18.29 8.58 3.94
C TYR A 175 -18.92 7.51 3.06
N LYS A 176 -20.23 7.61 2.82
CA LYS A 176 -20.95 6.69 1.93
C LYS A 176 -20.97 7.24 0.51
N HIS A 177 -20.41 6.48 -0.41
CA HIS A 177 -20.38 6.79 -1.84
C HIS A 177 -21.10 5.71 -2.64
N VAL A 178 -21.95 6.11 -3.57
CA VAL A 178 -22.66 5.17 -4.46
C VAL A 178 -21.98 5.18 -5.82
N SER A 179 -21.44 4.04 -6.22
CA SER A 179 -20.77 3.88 -7.51
C SER A 179 -20.91 2.44 -8.00
N GLY A 180 -21.11 2.26 -9.31
CA GLY A 180 -21.28 0.94 -9.92
C GLY A 180 -22.45 0.14 -9.38
N GLY A 181 -23.53 0.82 -8.95
CA GLY A 181 -24.72 0.19 -8.37
C GLY A 181 -24.52 -0.34 -6.95
N ARG A 182 -23.43 0.03 -6.26
CA ARG A 182 -23.11 -0.38 -4.88
C ARG A 182 -22.82 0.83 -4.01
N THR A 183 -23.06 0.69 -2.71
CA THR A 183 -22.67 1.68 -1.70
C THR A 183 -21.31 1.27 -1.12
N TRP A 184 -20.36 2.19 -1.19
CA TRP A 184 -19.01 2.04 -0.64
C TRP A 184 -18.90 2.87 0.62
N GLU A 185 -18.28 2.30 1.64
CA GLU A 185 -17.94 2.99 2.87
C GLU A 185 -16.46 3.35 2.83
N LEU A 186 -16.16 4.64 2.71
CA LEU A 186 -14.81 5.18 2.64
C LEU A 186 -14.45 5.82 3.98
N ALA A 187 -13.17 5.80 4.34
CA ALA A 187 -12.72 6.44 5.58
C ALA A 187 -12.70 7.96 5.44
N VAL A 188 -12.98 8.68 6.55
CA VAL A 188 -12.73 10.12 6.65
C VAL A 188 -11.68 10.37 7.74
N PRO A 189 -10.90 11.47 7.65
CA PRO A 189 -9.92 11.80 8.67
C PRO A 189 -10.59 12.14 10.01
N ALA A 190 -9.87 11.88 11.11
CA ALA A 190 -10.29 12.23 12.46
C ALA A 190 -10.36 13.76 12.66
N SER A 191 -9.46 14.49 12.01
CA SER A 191 -9.41 15.96 11.99
C SER A 191 -8.81 16.43 10.67
N MET A 192 -9.22 17.62 10.24
CA MET A 192 -8.66 18.34 9.09
C MET A 192 -7.76 19.52 9.52
N GLU A 193 -7.50 19.62 10.81
CA GLU A 193 -6.65 20.67 11.38
C GLU A 193 -5.17 20.38 11.17
N GLY A 194 -4.37 21.43 11.16
CA GLY A 194 -2.92 21.34 11.06
C GLY A 194 -2.33 22.13 9.89
N PRO A 195 -1.01 22.07 9.73
CA PRO A 195 -0.30 22.73 8.62
C PRO A 195 -0.81 22.23 7.27
N ARG A 196 -0.92 23.14 6.30
CA ARG A 196 -1.44 22.84 4.96
C ARG A 196 -0.41 23.22 3.91
N ALA A 197 -0.46 22.57 2.76
CA ALA A 197 0.40 22.87 1.62
C ALA A 197 -0.37 22.72 0.30
N LYS A 198 0.05 23.49 -0.71
CA LYS A 198 -0.45 23.32 -2.07
C LYS A 198 0.15 22.06 -2.68
N PRO A 199 -0.65 21.26 -3.41
CA PRO A 199 -0.17 20.06 -4.07
C PRO A 199 0.67 20.39 -5.31
N VAL A 200 1.65 19.55 -5.59
CA VAL A 200 2.24 19.45 -6.94
C VAL A 200 1.34 18.54 -7.75
N ILE A 201 0.74 19.04 -8.81
CA ILE A 201 -0.31 18.34 -9.56
C ILE A 201 0.26 17.79 -10.86
N LYS A 202 0.04 16.49 -11.11
CA LYS A 202 0.29 15.84 -12.39
C LYS A 202 -0.99 15.14 -12.88
N ALA A 203 -1.07 14.95 -14.19
CA ALA A 203 -2.16 14.19 -14.80
C ALA A 203 -1.59 13.06 -15.66
N PHE A 204 -2.32 11.96 -15.72
CA PHE A 204 -2.02 10.82 -16.58
C PHE A 204 -3.23 10.52 -17.47
N ILE A 205 -2.97 10.19 -18.73
CA ILE A 205 -3.96 9.84 -19.73
C ILE A 205 -3.59 8.49 -20.33
N ASP A 206 -4.52 7.55 -20.31
CA ASP A 206 -4.48 6.28 -21.02
C ASP A 206 -5.42 6.36 -22.24
N PRO A 207 -4.86 6.58 -23.46
CA PRO A 207 -5.67 6.74 -24.66
C PRO A 207 -6.29 5.42 -25.09
N ALA A 208 -7.57 5.45 -25.50
CA ALA A 208 -8.16 4.32 -26.19
C ALA A 208 -7.46 4.04 -27.54
N ALA A 209 -7.32 2.77 -27.87
CA ALA A 209 -6.58 2.32 -29.06
C ALA A 209 -7.17 2.77 -30.42
N GLY A 210 -8.28 3.48 -30.41
CA GLY A 210 -8.94 4.01 -31.61
C GLY A 210 -9.61 2.91 -32.43
N GLY A 211 -10.86 2.70 -32.17
CA GLY A 211 -11.78 1.89 -32.97
C GLY A 211 -13.16 2.47 -32.86
N ASN A 212 -13.92 2.42 -33.94
CA ASN A 212 -15.27 2.97 -34.05
C ASN A 212 -16.31 2.21 -33.20
N THR A 213 -15.88 1.61 -32.08
CA THR A 213 -16.76 0.92 -31.13
C THR A 213 -16.95 1.79 -29.91
N SER A 214 -18.20 2.07 -29.57
CA SER A 214 -18.64 2.81 -28.39
C SER A 214 -18.16 2.23 -27.05
N LYS A 215 -17.27 1.25 -27.07
CA LYS A 215 -16.74 0.53 -25.92
C LYS A 215 -15.33 0.97 -25.52
N ASP A 216 -14.56 1.59 -26.43
CA ASP A 216 -13.22 2.06 -26.11
C ASP A 216 -13.30 3.46 -25.49
N ARG A 217 -12.67 3.63 -24.33
CA ARG A 217 -12.72 4.89 -23.58
C ARG A 217 -11.30 5.35 -23.24
N THR A 218 -11.04 6.63 -23.47
CA THR A 218 -9.81 7.28 -23.00
C THR A 218 -9.96 7.61 -21.52
N ALA A 219 -9.12 7.04 -20.69
CA ALA A 219 -9.13 7.26 -19.25
C ALA A 219 -8.13 8.33 -18.82
N PHE A 220 -8.39 8.96 -17.68
CA PHE A 220 -7.48 9.95 -17.10
C PHE A 220 -7.56 9.97 -15.58
N ALA A 221 -6.49 10.43 -14.95
CA ALA A 221 -6.45 10.75 -13.54
C ALA A 221 -5.63 12.02 -13.30
N VAL A 222 -6.02 12.80 -12.29
CA VAL A 222 -5.33 14.01 -11.85
C VAL A 222 -5.03 13.86 -10.37
N ILE A 223 -3.76 13.85 -10.01
CA ILE A 223 -3.30 13.65 -8.63
C ILE A 223 -2.39 14.79 -8.22
N GLY A 224 -2.55 15.22 -6.97
CA GLY A 224 -1.66 16.16 -6.30
C GLY A 224 -0.82 15.48 -5.24
N LEU A 225 0.48 15.78 -5.17
CA LEU A 225 1.38 15.33 -4.10
C LEU A 225 1.50 16.41 -3.03
N VAL A 226 1.23 16.03 -1.77
CA VAL A 226 1.36 16.87 -0.57
C VAL A 226 2.18 16.14 0.48
N LYS A 227 3.50 16.45 0.55
CA LYS A 227 4.39 15.89 1.60
C LYS A 227 4.24 14.37 1.79
N GLY A 228 4.41 13.61 0.70
CA GLY A 228 4.33 12.14 0.72
C GLY A 228 2.91 11.56 0.68
N ASN A 229 1.87 12.41 0.70
CA ASN A 229 0.49 11.99 0.52
C ASN A 229 -0.01 12.39 -0.86
N LEU A 230 -0.81 11.54 -1.47
CA LEU A 230 -1.40 11.71 -2.79
C LEU A 230 -2.87 12.08 -2.66
N VAL A 231 -3.32 13.06 -3.40
CA VAL A 231 -4.71 13.52 -3.41
C VAL A 231 -5.27 13.37 -4.81
N CYS A 232 -6.19 12.44 -5.02
CA CYS A 232 -6.95 12.30 -6.26
C CYS A 232 -7.93 13.47 -6.37
N LEU A 233 -7.66 14.36 -7.30
CA LEU A 233 -8.45 15.57 -7.56
C LEU A 233 -9.54 15.33 -8.59
N SER A 234 -9.28 14.47 -9.58
CA SER A 234 -10.22 14.04 -10.60
C SER A 234 -9.75 12.73 -11.23
N TYR A 235 -10.69 11.92 -11.69
CA TYR A 235 -10.43 10.69 -12.44
C TYR A 235 -11.67 10.36 -13.28
N GLY A 236 -11.49 9.60 -14.34
CA GLY A 236 -12.61 9.15 -15.14
C GLY A 236 -12.21 8.67 -16.51
N SER A 237 -13.18 8.51 -17.37
CA SER A 237 -12.96 8.15 -18.75
C SER A 237 -13.97 8.85 -19.68
N VAL A 238 -13.55 9.16 -20.89
CA VAL A 238 -14.40 9.72 -21.94
C VAL A 238 -14.54 8.72 -23.08
N PRO A 239 -15.72 8.57 -23.69
CA PRO A 239 -15.87 7.66 -24.80
C PRO A 239 -15.05 8.13 -26.01
N GLY A 240 -14.46 7.17 -26.74
CA GLY A 240 -13.64 7.42 -27.90
C GLY A 240 -12.17 7.73 -27.58
N GLY A 241 -11.40 8.01 -28.61
CA GLY A 241 -9.97 8.24 -28.51
C GLY A 241 -9.53 9.54 -29.22
N TYR A 242 -9.58 9.56 -30.55
CA TYR A 242 -9.03 10.65 -31.37
C TYR A 242 -10.05 11.68 -31.84
N GLU A 243 -11.32 11.50 -31.52
CA GLU A 243 -12.39 12.40 -31.91
C GLU A 243 -12.22 13.78 -31.26
N LYS A 244 -12.35 14.83 -32.05
CA LYS A 244 -12.13 16.22 -31.59
C LYS A 244 -12.96 16.55 -30.35
N GLU A 245 -14.20 16.09 -30.28
CA GLU A 245 -15.08 16.32 -29.13
C GLU A 245 -14.59 15.64 -27.87
N THR A 246 -14.10 14.39 -27.98
CA THR A 246 -13.49 13.62 -26.89
C THR A 246 -12.25 14.33 -26.36
N LEU A 247 -11.38 14.80 -27.26
CA LEU A 247 -10.15 15.51 -26.88
C LEU A 247 -10.46 16.86 -26.19
N HIS A 248 -11.47 17.62 -26.66
CA HIS A 248 -11.88 18.84 -25.98
C HIS A 248 -12.52 18.57 -24.60
N LYS A 249 -13.34 17.52 -24.47
CA LYS A 249 -13.88 17.12 -23.17
C LYS A 249 -12.76 16.77 -22.20
N LEU A 250 -11.80 15.96 -22.63
CA LEU A 250 -10.65 15.58 -21.82
C LEU A 250 -9.85 16.82 -21.36
N ALA A 251 -9.52 17.73 -22.27
CA ALA A 251 -8.82 18.97 -21.93
C ALA A 251 -9.60 19.84 -20.92
N LYS A 252 -10.94 19.91 -21.05
CA LYS A 252 -11.81 20.64 -20.12
C LYS A 252 -11.85 20.00 -18.72
N PHE A 253 -11.72 18.68 -18.61
CA PHE A 253 -11.62 18.01 -17.30
C PHE A 253 -10.27 18.28 -16.60
N LEU A 254 -9.20 18.45 -17.35
CA LEU A 254 -7.88 18.75 -16.80
C LEU A 254 -7.71 20.22 -16.41
N ALA A 255 -8.29 21.13 -17.18
CA ALA A 255 -8.09 22.58 -17.05
C ALA A 255 -8.37 23.16 -15.64
N PRO A 256 -9.42 22.77 -14.89
CA PRO A 256 -9.68 23.27 -13.54
C PRO A 256 -8.58 22.99 -12.54
N HIS A 257 -7.85 21.88 -12.74
CA HIS A 257 -6.81 21.41 -11.82
C HIS A 257 -5.43 21.94 -12.16
N LYS A 258 -5.23 22.47 -13.37
CA LYS A 258 -3.98 23.06 -13.86
C LYS A 258 -2.73 22.19 -13.54
N PRO A 259 -2.71 20.89 -13.92
CA PRO A 259 -1.55 20.04 -13.65
C PRO A 259 -0.28 20.63 -14.29
N ALA A 260 0.81 20.63 -13.54
CA ALA A 260 2.10 21.11 -14.04
C ALA A 260 2.62 20.24 -15.18
N GLN A 261 2.28 18.95 -15.14
CA GLN A 261 2.67 17.95 -16.12
C GLN A 261 1.47 17.08 -16.50
N VAL A 262 1.28 16.86 -17.78
CA VAL A 262 0.31 15.93 -18.37
C VAL A 262 1.08 14.85 -19.08
N CYS A 263 1.04 13.62 -18.55
CA CYS A 263 1.70 12.46 -19.14
C CYS A 263 0.70 11.61 -19.91
N ILE A 264 1.06 11.19 -21.09
CA ILE A 264 0.22 10.38 -21.98
C ILE A 264 0.89 9.02 -22.15
N GLU A 265 0.14 7.94 -21.91
CA GLU A 265 0.65 6.61 -22.14
C GLU A 265 0.95 6.41 -23.63
N LYS A 266 2.17 5.97 -23.93
CA LYS A 266 2.63 5.70 -25.30
C LYS A 266 2.21 4.30 -25.70
N ASN A 267 0.96 4.15 -26.09
CA ASN A 267 0.45 2.91 -26.66
C ASN A 267 0.89 2.72 -28.12
N MET A 268 0.46 1.62 -28.76
CA MET A 268 0.90 1.20 -30.09
C MET A 268 0.78 2.24 -31.23
N GLY A 269 0.24 3.43 -30.98
CA GLY A 269 0.10 4.54 -31.95
C GLY A 269 1.35 5.42 -32.15
N PHE A 270 2.52 5.06 -31.65
CA PHE A 270 3.79 5.79 -31.85
C PHE A 270 3.75 7.30 -31.56
N GLY A 271 2.99 7.73 -30.53
CA GLY A 271 2.88 9.15 -30.16
C GLY A 271 1.86 9.94 -30.96
N ALA A 272 1.03 9.31 -31.79
CA ALA A 272 0.00 9.99 -32.58
C ALA A 272 -1.02 10.71 -31.70
N PHE A 273 -1.38 10.15 -30.54
CA PHE A 273 -2.34 10.77 -29.63
C PHE A 273 -1.83 12.11 -29.11
N LYS A 274 -0.59 12.19 -28.67
CA LYS A 274 0.01 13.46 -28.21
C LYS A 274 -0.03 14.53 -29.29
N GLN A 275 0.32 14.18 -30.54
CA GLN A 275 0.34 15.15 -31.65
C GLN A 275 -1.03 15.77 -31.90
N VAL A 276 -2.12 15.01 -31.75
CA VAL A 276 -3.48 15.50 -31.97
C VAL A 276 -4.03 16.19 -30.72
N PHE A 277 -3.73 15.67 -29.54
CA PHE A 277 -4.27 16.19 -28.27
C PHE A 277 -3.57 17.48 -27.78
N GLN A 278 -2.25 17.56 -27.91
CA GLN A 278 -1.48 18.68 -27.36
C GLN A 278 -1.96 20.07 -27.86
N PRO A 279 -2.25 20.29 -29.14
CA PRO A 279 -2.77 21.59 -29.60
C PRO A 279 -4.11 21.94 -28.95
N ILE A 280 -5.01 20.99 -28.81
CA ILE A 280 -6.33 21.16 -28.18
C ILE A 280 -6.17 21.46 -26.69
N LEU A 281 -5.29 20.74 -26.03
CA LEU A 281 -4.98 20.97 -24.61
C LEU A 281 -4.44 22.38 -24.38
N LEU A 282 -3.51 22.85 -25.21
CA LEU A 282 -2.92 24.18 -25.09
C LEU A 282 -3.96 25.29 -25.38
N GLU A 283 -4.89 25.06 -26.31
CA GLU A 283 -6.02 25.97 -26.57
C GLU A 283 -6.92 26.13 -25.32
N GLU A 284 -7.33 25.02 -24.71
CA GLU A 284 -8.14 25.05 -23.48
C GLU A 284 -7.34 25.61 -22.27
N ALA A 285 -6.05 25.30 -22.18
CA ALA A 285 -5.16 25.80 -21.14
C ALA A 285 -4.99 27.31 -21.19
N ALA A 286 -4.86 27.89 -22.39
CA ALA A 286 -4.75 29.33 -22.59
C ALA A 286 -5.98 30.10 -22.05
N LYS A 287 -7.18 29.53 -22.15
CA LYS A 287 -8.43 30.14 -21.67
C LYS A 287 -8.44 30.38 -20.15
N VAL A 288 -7.67 29.57 -19.40
CA VAL A 288 -7.60 29.61 -17.92
C VAL A 288 -6.23 30.03 -17.38
N GLY A 289 -5.34 30.50 -18.25
CA GLY A 289 -3.99 30.93 -17.86
C GLY A 289 -3.17 29.78 -17.29
N TRP A 290 -3.18 28.63 -17.95
CA TRP A 290 -2.45 27.43 -17.57
C TRP A 290 -1.48 27.04 -18.68
N ASN A 291 -0.27 26.60 -18.30
CA ASN A 291 0.78 26.19 -19.25
C ASN A 291 1.35 24.82 -18.83
N PRO A 292 0.78 23.70 -19.28
CA PRO A 292 1.23 22.37 -18.92
C PRO A 292 2.46 21.91 -19.69
N GLY A 293 3.36 21.19 -19.00
CA GLY A 293 4.28 20.29 -19.68
C GLY A 293 3.50 19.07 -20.22
N VAL A 294 3.81 18.62 -21.44
CA VAL A 294 3.16 17.44 -22.04
C VAL A 294 4.22 16.43 -22.43
N ASP A 295 4.19 15.26 -21.78
CA ASP A 295 5.15 14.20 -21.98
C ASP A 295 4.48 12.88 -22.35
N GLU A 296 5.26 11.95 -22.90
CA GLU A 296 4.86 10.59 -23.18
C GLU A 296 5.58 9.63 -22.24
N VAL A 297 4.87 8.65 -21.71
CA VAL A 297 5.40 7.64 -20.79
C VAL A 297 5.17 6.26 -21.38
N MET A 298 6.22 5.46 -21.41
CA MET A 298 6.10 4.04 -21.73
C MET A 298 5.82 3.25 -20.46
N VAL A 299 4.80 2.41 -20.52
CA VAL A 299 4.41 1.55 -19.43
C VAL A 299 4.74 0.10 -19.77
N HIS A 300 5.42 -0.61 -18.87
CA HIS A 300 5.89 -1.98 -19.08
C HIS A 300 5.36 -2.95 -18.02
N GLY A 301 5.29 -4.24 -18.38
CA GLY A 301 4.92 -5.31 -17.47
C GLY A 301 3.44 -5.72 -17.56
N GLN A 302 3.06 -6.69 -16.74
CA GLN A 302 1.66 -7.13 -16.64
C GLN A 302 0.83 -6.07 -15.95
N LYS A 303 -0.25 -5.62 -16.58
CA LYS A 303 -1.09 -4.50 -16.16
C LYS A 303 -1.61 -4.65 -14.73
N GLU A 304 -2.24 -5.77 -14.41
CA GLU A 304 -2.85 -6.01 -13.10
C GLU A 304 -1.80 -6.02 -11.97
N VAL A 305 -0.65 -6.63 -12.22
CA VAL A 305 0.46 -6.68 -11.25
C VAL A 305 0.98 -5.28 -11.00
N ARG A 306 1.22 -4.49 -12.06
CA ARG A 306 1.69 -3.11 -11.98
C ARG A 306 0.72 -2.23 -11.18
N ILE A 307 -0.60 -2.30 -11.48
CA ILE A 307 -1.63 -1.55 -10.77
C ILE A 307 -1.58 -1.87 -9.28
N ILE A 308 -1.55 -3.15 -8.92
CA ILE A 308 -1.52 -3.59 -7.52
C ILE A 308 -0.24 -3.13 -6.82
N GLU A 309 0.91 -3.27 -7.46
CA GLU A 309 2.20 -2.89 -6.88
C GLU A 309 2.38 -1.38 -6.75
N THR A 310 1.70 -0.60 -7.58
CA THR A 310 1.69 0.86 -7.48
C THR A 310 0.71 1.37 -6.43
N LEU A 311 -0.54 0.91 -6.44
CA LEU A 311 -1.60 1.41 -5.55
C LEU A 311 -1.57 0.77 -4.17
N GLY A 312 -1.24 -0.51 -4.05
CA GLY A 312 -1.25 -1.26 -2.79
C GLY A 312 -0.47 -0.57 -1.67
N PRO A 313 0.79 -0.18 -1.86
CA PRO A 313 1.58 0.47 -0.82
C PRO A 313 1.00 1.84 -0.37
N VAL A 314 0.51 2.66 -1.28
CA VAL A 314 -0.03 3.99 -0.95
C VAL A 314 -1.40 3.91 -0.31
N MET A 315 -2.23 2.94 -0.70
CA MET A 315 -3.51 2.65 -0.07
C MET A 315 -3.33 2.02 1.31
N GLY A 316 -2.46 1.01 1.44
CA GLY A 316 -2.18 0.34 2.72
C GLY A 316 -1.68 1.31 3.79
N ARG A 317 -0.91 2.34 3.42
CA ARG A 317 -0.50 3.42 4.32
C ARG A 317 -1.58 4.49 4.52
N ARG A 318 -2.71 4.41 3.82
CA ARG A 318 -3.76 5.44 3.77
C ARG A 318 -3.23 6.81 3.32
N SER A 319 -2.21 6.82 2.49
CA SER A 319 -1.60 8.02 1.91
C SER A 319 -2.18 8.38 0.54
N LEU A 320 -3.15 7.62 0.03
CA LEU A 320 -3.96 7.98 -1.13
C LEU A 320 -5.31 8.53 -0.65
N TRP A 321 -5.52 9.81 -0.87
CA TRP A 321 -6.75 10.52 -0.52
C TRP A 321 -7.57 10.79 -1.78
N ILE A 322 -8.86 11.00 -1.61
CA ILE A 322 -9.75 11.34 -2.72
C ILE A 322 -10.65 12.51 -2.32
N THR A 323 -10.82 13.49 -3.21
CA THR A 323 -11.63 14.65 -2.89
C THR A 323 -13.13 14.34 -3.06
N THR A 324 -13.97 15.00 -2.25
CA THR A 324 -15.43 14.89 -2.39
C THR A 324 -15.91 15.30 -3.80
N ARG A 325 -15.22 16.24 -4.44
CA ARG A 325 -15.50 16.65 -5.81
C ARG A 325 -15.21 15.52 -6.81
N ALA A 326 -14.07 14.85 -6.70
CA ALA A 326 -13.73 13.72 -7.57
C ALA A 326 -14.77 12.60 -7.49
N LEU A 327 -15.29 12.33 -6.27
CA LEU A 327 -16.37 11.36 -6.06
C LEU A 327 -17.70 11.80 -6.72
N GLN A 328 -18.05 13.09 -6.64
CA GLN A 328 -19.26 13.64 -7.25
C GLN A 328 -19.18 13.64 -8.77
N GLU A 329 -18.00 13.96 -9.33
CA GLU A 329 -17.78 14.01 -10.77
C GLU A 329 -17.78 12.62 -11.43
N GLU A 330 -17.59 11.52 -10.68
CA GLU A 330 -17.62 10.16 -11.23
C GLU A 330 -18.93 9.90 -11.98
N SER A 331 -20.06 10.41 -11.50
CA SER A 331 -21.37 10.25 -12.16
C SER A 331 -21.41 10.85 -13.57
N MET A 332 -20.62 11.89 -13.85
CA MET A 332 -20.57 12.53 -15.17
C MET A 332 -19.81 11.66 -16.19
N TYR A 333 -18.88 10.83 -15.74
CA TYR A 333 -18.06 9.99 -16.62
C TYR A 333 -18.75 8.69 -17.03
N VAL A 334 -19.75 8.28 -16.26
CA VAL A 334 -20.56 7.09 -16.55
C VAL A 334 -21.88 7.42 -17.23
N GLU A 335 -22.13 8.70 -17.51
CA GLU A 335 -23.32 9.16 -18.24
C GLU A 335 -23.38 8.52 -19.64
N GLY A 336 -24.54 8.00 -20.01
CA GLY A 336 -24.76 7.30 -21.27
C GLY A 336 -24.38 5.80 -21.27
N LEU A 337 -23.86 5.25 -20.18
CA LEU A 337 -23.66 3.82 -20.04
C LEU A 337 -24.96 3.12 -19.62
N GLN A 338 -25.18 1.91 -20.14
CA GLN A 338 -26.30 1.07 -19.71
C GLN A 338 -26.07 0.56 -18.27
N ALA A 339 -27.13 0.30 -17.53
CA ALA A 339 -27.07 -0.12 -16.14
C ALA A 339 -26.17 -1.36 -15.90
N GLY A 340 -26.11 -2.29 -16.85
CA GLY A 340 -25.23 -3.47 -16.79
C GLY A 340 -23.74 -3.16 -16.96
N ASP A 341 -23.41 -2.06 -17.62
CA ASP A 341 -22.01 -1.67 -17.86
C ASP A 341 -21.49 -0.69 -16.78
N LEU A 342 -22.39 0.06 -16.11
CA LEU A 342 -22.02 1.01 -15.05
C LEU A 342 -21.08 0.41 -13.99
N ALA A 343 -21.34 -0.82 -13.58
CA ALA A 343 -20.53 -1.50 -12.59
C ALA A 343 -19.09 -1.74 -13.08
N THR A 344 -18.92 -2.06 -14.35
CA THR A 344 -17.60 -2.42 -14.91
C THR A 344 -16.69 -1.21 -15.14
N TYR A 345 -17.26 -0.01 -15.29
CA TYR A 345 -16.51 1.25 -15.44
C TYR A 345 -16.31 2.01 -14.12
N SER A 346 -16.92 1.57 -13.02
CA SER A 346 -16.71 2.18 -11.70
C SER A 346 -15.28 1.89 -11.18
N LEU A 347 -14.54 2.93 -10.81
CA LEU A 347 -13.23 2.82 -10.17
C LEU A 347 -13.27 1.92 -8.94
N PHE A 348 -14.30 2.05 -8.10
CA PHE A 348 -14.43 1.29 -6.86
C PHE A 348 -14.70 -0.18 -7.10
N VAL A 349 -15.49 -0.51 -8.14
CA VAL A 349 -15.71 -1.91 -8.54
C VAL A 349 -14.45 -2.51 -9.13
N GLN A 350 -13.74 -1.78 -9.99
CA GLN A 350 -12.44 -2.21 -10.53
C GLN A 350 -11.43 -2.44 -9.40
N MET A 351 -11.29 -1.50 -8.48
CA MET A 351 -10.40 -1.58 -7.32
C MET A 351 -10.72 -2.78 -6.42
N ALA A 352 -12.00 -3.00 -6.09
CA ALA A 352 -12.43 -4.11 -5.25
C ALA A 352 -12.41 -5.47 -5.94
N SER A 353 -12.23 -5.53 -7.26
CA SER A 353 -12.31 -6.76 -8.05
C SER A 353 -10.99 -7.18 -8.67
N ILE A 354 -9.99 -6.29 -8.70
CA ILE A 354 -8.68 -6.60 -9.28
C ILE A 354 -7.97 -7.72 -8.53
N THR A 355 -7.33 -8.59 -9.28
CA THR A 355 -6.46 -9.67 -8.78
C THR A 355 -5.18 -9.70 -9.61
N ARG A 356 -4.18 -10.49 -9.20
CA ARG A 356 -2.93 -10.67 -9.99
C ARG A 356 -3.12 -11.50 -11.26
N VAL A 357 -4.32 -12.00 -11.50
CA VAL A 357 -4.63 -12.83 -12.68
C VAL A 357 -4.86 -11.93 -13.89
N LYS A 358 -4.15 -12.19 -14.98
CA LYS A 358 -4.27 -11.44 -16.23
C LYS A 358 -5.71 -11.50 -16.77
N GLY A 359 -6.27 -10.34 -17.11
CA GLY A 359 -7.62 -10.20 -17.65
C GLY A 359 -8.72 -10.45 -16.61
N CYS A 360 -8.43 -10.26 -15.31
CA CYS A 360 -9.42 -10.42 -14.23
C CYS A 360 -10.53 -9.36 -14.26
N LEU A 361 -10.30 -8.20 -14.85
CA LEU A 361 -11.27 -7.14 -15.04
C LEU A 361 -11.73 -7.08 -16.49
N ARG A 362 -13.00 -6.82 -16.70
CA ARG A 362 -13.55 -6.57 -18.05
C ARG A 362 -13.14 -5.21 -18.59
N HIS A 363 -13.12 -4.20 -17.73
CA HIS A 363 -12.62 -2.85 -17.95
C HIS A 363 -11.79 -2.47 -16.73
N ASP A 364 -10.65 -1.87 -16.95
CA ASP A 364 -9.69 -1.45 -15.91
C ASP A 364 -9.20 -0.02 -16.12
N ASP A 365 -9.76 0.67 -17.12
CA ASP A 365 -9.27 1.95 -17.64
C ASP A 365 -9.12 3.02 -16.54
N ALA A 366 -10.15 3.22 -15.70
CA ALA A 366 -10.09 4.23 -14.62
C ALA A 366 -9.04 3.88 -13.55
N LEU A 367 -8.93 2.59 -13.21
CA LEU A 367 -7.97 2.11 -12.21
C LEU A 367 -6.54 2.16 -12.76
N ASP A 368 -6.35 1.86 -14.04
CA ASP A 368 -5.04 1.95 -14.69
C ASP A 368 -4.57 3.40 -14.81
N ALA A 369 -5.44 4.31 -15.23
CA ALA A 369 -5.12 5.74 -15.26
C ALA A 369 -4.75 6.27 -13.87
N LEU A 370 -5.47 5.84 -12.81
CA LEU A 370 -5.14 6.20 -11.43
C LEU A 370 -3.76 5.68 -11.04
N ALA A 371 -3.46 4.41 -11.33
CA ALA A 371 -2.16 3.81 -11.05
C ALA A 371 -1.03 4.49 -11.85
N GLY A 372 -1.25 4.75 -13.14
CA GLY A 372 -0.30 5.48 -13.98
C GLY A 372 0.01 6.87 -13.42
N CYS A 373 -1.01 7.59 -12.94
CA CYS A 373 -0.81 8.90 -12.33
C CYS A 373 -0.06 8.84 -10.99
N VAL A 374 -0.34 7.83 -10.14
CA VAL A 374 0.42 7.58 -8.90
C VAL A 374 1.89 7.27 -9.21
N ASP A 375 2.14 6.50 -10.25
CA ASP A 375 3.50 6.11 -10.66
C ASP A 375 4.37 7.30 -11.07
N LEU A 376 3.77 8.38 -11.60
CA LEU A 376 4.47 9.63 -11.90
C LEU A 376 5.12 10.29 -10.67
N PHE A 377 4.73 9.90 -9.47
CA PHE A 377 5.27 10.40 -8.20
C PHE A 377 6.19 9.40 -7.50
N ARG A 378 6.57 8.31 -8.17
CA ARG A 378 7.37 7.22 -7.56
C ARG A 378 8.67 7.71 -6.92
N GLU A 379 9.41 8.58 -7.61
CA GLU A 379 10.68 9.10 -7.13
C GLU A 379 10.48 10.01 -5.92
N GLU A 380 9.51 10.91 -5.99
CA GLU A 380 9.19 11.83 -4.89
C GLU A 380 8.71 11.08 -3.64
N LEU A 381 7.88 10.04 -3.83
CA LEU A 381 7.42 9.18 -2.73
C LEU A 381 8.57 8.38 -2.10
N ALA A 382 9.52 7.91 -2.89
CA ALA A 382 10.70 7.20 -2.38
C ALA A 382 11.61 8.14 -1.55
N ILE A 383 11.80 9.37 -1.97
CA ILE A 383 12.57 10.38 -1.23
C ILE A 383 11.88 10.71 0.10
N ASP A 384 10.57 10.95 0.09
CA ASP A 384 9.80 11.24 1.30
C ASP A 384 9.81 10.06 2.28
N ALA A 385 9.71 8.82 1.80
CA ALA A 385 9.82 7.63 2.64
C ALA A 385 11.19 7.49 3.30
N ASN A 386 12.27 7.78 2.57
CA ASN A 386 13.63 7.77 3.12
C ASN A 386 13.81 8.85 4.20
N ILE A 387 13.34 10.07 3.96
CA ILE A 387 13.40 11.16 4.94
C ILE A 387 12.61 10.79 6.21
N GLN A 388 11.44 10.18 6.10
CA GLN A 388 10.65 9.74 7.25
C GLN A 388 11.38 8.62 8.02
N SER A 389 11.98 7.66 7.31
CA SER A 389 12.76 6.59 7.91
C SER A 389 13.98 7.12 8.69
N GLU A 390 14.71 8.09 8.13
CA GLU A 390 15.82 8.73 8.82
C GLU A 390 15.39 9.50 10.07
N LYS A 391 14.29 10.25 9.98
CA LYS A 391 13.72 10.98 11.14
C LYS A 391 13.30 10.01 12.25
N LEU A 392 12.67 8.90 11.89
CA LEU A 392 12.28 7.87 12.84
C LEU A 392 13.52 7.26 13.52
N ARG A 393 14.54 6.92 12.73
CA ARG A 393 15.81 6.38 13.24
C ARG A 393 16.47 7.36 14.20
N MET A 394 16.52 8.66 13.86
CA MET A 394 17.10 9.69 14.72
C MET A 394 16.31 9.85 16.03
N ARG A 395 14.97 9.80 15.96
CA ARG A 395 14.12 9.83 17.17
C ARG A 395 14.41 8.67 18.10
N ASN A 396 14.50 7.44 17.55
CA ASN A 396 14.78 6.24 18.34
C ASN A 396 16.17 6.31 19.00
N ILE A 397 17.18 6.86 18.29
CA ILE A 397 18.52 7.10 18.88
C ILE A 397 18.43 8.07 20.06
N LEU A 398 17.72 9.19 19.90
CA LEU A 398 17.55 10.19 20.96
C LEU A 398 16.76 9.62 22.16
N GLU A 399 15.79 8.77 21.94
CA GLU A 399 15.05 8.10 23.02
C GLU A 399 15.94 7.11 23.77
N MET A 400 16.80 6.34 23.06
CA MET A 400 17.80 5.46 23.69
C MET A 400 18.83 6.25 24.52
N GLU A 401 19.35 7.35 23.98
CA GLU A 401 20.28 8.23 24.74
C GLU A 401 19.63 8.77 26.00
N ARG A 402 18.36 9.22 25.92
CA ARG A 402 17.60 9.68 27.09
C ARG A 402 17.37 8.58 28.12
N ALA A 403 17.11 7.36 27.68
CA ALA A 403 16.95 6.21 28.56
C ALA A 403 18.26 5.87 29.29
N LEU A 404 19.41 5.86 28.58
CA LEU A 404 20.72 5.64 29.15
C LEU A 404 21.11 6.72 30.17
N LEU A 405 20.83 7.99 29.87
CA LEU A 405 21.08 9.09 30.80
C LEU A 405 20.23 8.99 32.08
N LYS A 406 18.99 8.52 31.97
CA LYS A 406 18.14 8.25 33.14
C LYS A 406 18.70 7.12 34.02
N GLU A 407 19.09 6.00 33.39
CA GLU A 407 19.73 4.89 34.11
C GLU A 407 21.02 5.33 34.83
N ASP A 408 21.85 6.14 34.22
CA ASP A 408 23.05 6.67 34.83
C ASP A 408 22.71 7.63 36.00
N GLN A 409 21.74 8.50 35.86
CA GLN A 409 21.28 9.37 36.96
C GLN A 409 20.74 8.56 38.13
N GLU A 410 19.98 7.49 37.90
CA GLU A 410 19.47 6.60 38.95
C GLU A 410 20.61 5.84 39.66
N LYS A 411 21.61 5.36 38.92
CA LYS A 411 22.82 4.73 39.51
C LYS A 411 23.62 5.66 40.38
N TYR A 412 23.70 6.94 40.05
CA TYR A 412 24.43 7.93 40.84
C TYR A 412 23.62 8.51 41.99
N SER A 413 22.28 8.53 41.94
CA SER A 413 21.42 9.01 43.03
C SER A 413 21.39 8.06 44.23
N HIS A 414 21.78 6.79 44.05
CA HIS A 414 21.81 5.78 45.12
C HIS A 414 23.17 5.58 45.80
N LYS A 415 24.19 6.41 45.51
CA LYS A 415 25.43 6.38 46.30
C LYS A 415 25.25 7.16 47.58
N PRO A 416 25.23 6.52 48.76
CA PRO A 416 25.20 7.24 50.01
C PRO A 416 26.46 8.09 50.15
N LEU A 417 26.30 9.38 50.41
CA LEU A 417 27.39 10.27 50.78
C LEU A 417 28.11 9.67 51.98
N GLY A 418 29.34 9.17 51.73
CA GLY A 418 30.19 8.62 52.76
C GLY A 418 30.37 9.66 53.89
N ARG A 419 29.94 9.28 55.11
CA ARG A 419 30.19 10.08 56.30
C ARG A 419 31.68 10.39 56.39
N GLY A 420 32.06 11.66 56.16
CA GLY A 420 33.40 12.17 56.40
C GLY A 420 33.82 11.87 57.84
N ARG A 421 34.92 11.12 58.01
CA ARG A 421 35.61 10.93 59.31
C ARG A 421 36.06 12.33 59.76
N ARG A 422 35.50 12.81 60.90
CA ARG A 422 36.06 13.96 61.61
C ARG A 422 37.48 13.59 62.10
N PRO A 423 38.49 14.43 61.93
CA PRO A 423 39.77 14.23 62.54
C PRO A 423 39.63 14.39 64.05
N ARG A 424 40.12 13.43 64.82
CA ARG A 424 40.28 13.53 66.28
C ARG A 424 41.36 14.58 66.57
N GLY A 425 40.95 15.67 67.25
CA GLY A 425 41.86 16.64 67.81
C GLY A 425 42.68 15.99 68.91
N HIS A 426 43.98 16.15 68.88
CA HIS A 426 44.85 15.93 70.00
C HIS A 426 44.85 17.21 70.82
N SER A 427 44.41 17.06 72.10
CA SER A 427 44.63 18.02 73.16
C SER A 427 46.09 17.94 73.64
N ARG A 428 46.75 19.07 73.56
CA ARG A 428 47.53 19.64 74.66
C ARG A 428 47.53 21.13 74.49
#